data_68393b239fdb5587d1288ad1e09f34d7
#
_entry.id   68393b239fdb5587d1288ad1e09f34d7
#
_cell.length_a   1.000
_cell.length_b   1.000
_cell.length_c   1.000
_cell.angle_alpha   90.00
_cell.angle_beta   90.00
_cell.angle_gamma   90.00
#
_symmetry.space_group_name_H-M   'P 1'
#
loop_
_entity.id
_entity.type
_entity.pdbx_description
1 polymer ?
#
loop_
_entity_poly.entity_id
_entity_poly.type
_entity_poly.pdbx_seq_one_letter_code
_entity_poly.pdbx_strand_id
1 'polypeptide(L)'
;MKKNLFLLLIPAILIFSACSKKSDDTTGNAGAVNTWTFTEGSKVFSGQLLIDASLNPTLQSNNSYTFGMIGFENTSGYVFNIVLSLLDLNFTAKTYQSGINGNDYLNAFYYSESVASIDNVYKSSNLDPGPAMTYTITAYDAAKDIVTITFSGQAQLANGSFINITKGKVTAKIER
;
A
#
# COMPACT_ATOMS: atom_id res chain seq x y z
N MET A 1 -30.21 62.12 -49.19
CA MET A 1 -29.74 60.70 -49.36
C MET A 1 -28.83 60.33 -48.20
N LYS A 2 -29.37 59.62 -47.22
CA LYS A 2 -28.62 59.23 -46.01
C LYS A 2 -28.21 57.76 -46.14
N LYS A 3 -26.90 57.48 -46.14
CA LYS A 3 -26.37 56.14 -46.14
C LYS A 3 -26.20 55.66 -44.67
N ASN A 4 -27.01 54.70 -44.29
CA ASN A 4 -26.87 54.03 -42.99
C ASN A 4 -25.77 53.03 -43.09
N LEU A 5 -24.69 53.25 -42.32
CA LEU A 5 -23.58 52.30 -42.09
C LEU A 5 -23.97 51.41 -40.91
N PHE A 6 -24.33 50.15 -41.18
CA PHE A 6 -24.64 49.17 -40.20
C PHE A 6 -23.33 48.57 -39.69
N LEU A 7 -22.94 48.97 -38.47
CA LEU A 7 -21.76 48.42 -37.79
C LEU A 7 -22.16 47.11 -37.14
N LEU A 8 -21.71 46.01 -37.72
CA LEU A 8 -21.94 44.66 -37.20
C LEU A 8 -20.98 44.41 -36.03
N LEU A 9 -21.49 44.51 -34.82
CA LEU A 9 -20.75 44.18 -33.59
C LEU A 9 -20.86 42.65 -33.37
N ILE A 10 -19.78 41.91 -33.62
CA ILE A 10 -19.68 40.49 -33.31
C ILE A 10 -19.26 40.37 -31.85
N PRO A 11 -20.09 39.82 -30.96
CA PRO A 11 -19.61 39.50 -29.62
C PRO A 11 -18.70 38.27 -29.66
N ALA A 12 -17.43 38.46 -29.35
CA ALA A 12 -16.49 37.36 -29.11
C ALA A 12 -16.94 36.62 -27.85
N ILE A 13 -17.57 35.47 -28.03
CA ILE A 13 -17.87 34.54 -26.94
C ILE A 13 -16.57 33.87 -26.56
N LEU A 14 -15.94 34.34 -25.48
CA LEU A 14 -14.87 33.65 -24.80
C LEU A 14 -15.43 32.39 -24.13
N ILE A 15 -15.31 31.27 -24.80
CA ILE A 15 -15.54 29.94 -24.19
C ILE A 15 -14.42 29.69 -23.22
N PHE A 16 -14.61 30.04 -21.95
CA PHE A 16 -13.80 29.52 -20.88
C PHE A 16 -14.09 28.02 -20.80
N SER A 17 -13.25 27.23 -21.44
CA SER A 17 -13.13 25.82 -21.12
C SER A 17 -12.70 25.72 -19.67
N ALA A 18 -13.68 25.70 -18.76
CA ALA A 18 -13.43 25.25 -17.40
C ALA A 18 -12.98 23.80 -17.51
N CYS A 19 -11.66 23.59 -17.49
CA CYS A 19 -11.07 22.31 -17.25
C CYS A 19 -11.51 21.93 -15.82
N SER A 20 -12.68 21.31 -15.73
CA SER A 20 -13.11 20.60 -14.56
C SER A 20 -12.02 19.58 -14.28
N LYS A 21 -11.14 19.89 -13.34
CA LYS A 21 -10.27 18.91 -12.72
C LYS A 21 -11.22 17.91 -12.08
N LYS A 22 -11.53 16.86 -12.84
CA LYS A 22 -12.08 15.64 -12.30
C LYS A 22 -11.12 15.29 -11.16
N SER A 23 -11.61 15.33 -9.94
CA SER A 23 -10.93 14.71 -8.81
C SER A 23 -10.83 13.25 -9.20
N ASP A 24 -9.71 12.89 -9.83
CA ASP A 24 -9.37 11.50 -9.97
C ASP A 24 -9.38 10.94 -8.56
N ASP A 25 -10.33 10.04 -8.32
CA ASP A 25 -10.16 9.02 -7.30
C ASP A 25 -8.71 8.60 -7.36
N THR A 26 -8.02 8.80 -6.25
CA THR A 26 -6.64 8.36 -6.07
C THR A 26 -6.64 6.84 -6.01
N THR A 27 -6.98 6.22 -7.15
CA THR A 27 -6.59 4.85 -7.44
C THR A 27 -5.07 4.89 -7.45
N GLY A 28 -4.49 4.43 -6.36
CA GLY A 28 -3.05 4.36 -6.18
C GLY A 28 -2.42 3.86 -7.48
N ASN A 29 -1.42 4.58 -7.91
CA ASN A 29 -0.74 4.44 -9.20
C ASN A 29 -0.47 2.97 -9.51
N ALA A 30 -1.34 2.34 -10.32
CA ALA A 30 -1.42 0.89 -10.51
C ALA A 30 -0.16 0.27 -11.18
N GLY A 31 0.86 1.08 -11.38
CA GLY A 31 2.13 0.68 -12.02
C GLY A 31 3.39 1.27 -11.38
N ALA A 32 3.29 2.11 -10.35
CA ALA A 32 4.47 2.66 -9.70
C ALA A 32 5.12 1.59 -8.80
N VAL A 33 6.44 1.41 -8.99
CA VAL A 33 7.27 0.50 -8.16
C VAL A 33 7.58 1.20 -6.83
N ASN A 34 7.80 0.41 -5.78
CA ASN A 34 8.09 0.85 -4.42
C ASN A 34 6.98 1.74 -3.84
N THR A 35 5.73 1.34 -4.08
CA THR A 35 4.55 2.03 -3.55
C THR A 35 3.64 1.10 -2.79
N TRP A 36 2.90 1.67 -1.83
CA TRP A 36 1.90 0.95 -1.07
C TRP A 36 0.63 1.79 -0.90
N THR A 37 -0.48 1.10 -0.69
CA THR A 37 -1.78 1.70 -0.34
C THR A 37 -2.62 0.73 0.46
N PHE A 38 -3.53 1.25 1.28
CA PHE A 38 -4.61 0.49 1.89
C PHE A 38 -5.78 1.41 2.25
N THR A 39 -6.91 0.82 2.61
CA THR A 39 -8.13 1.56 2.99
C THR A 39 -8.63 1.07 4.34
N GLU A 40 -8.99 2.02 5.22
CA GLU A 40 -9.72 1.82 6.46
C GLU A 40 -11.01 2.63 6.39
N GLY A 41 -12.16 1.94 6.39
CA GLY A 41 -13.46 2.59 6.14
C GLY A 41 -13.48 3.29 4.78
N SER A 42 -13.63 4.62 4.78
CA SER A 42 -13.55 5.47 3.60
C SER A 42 -12.19 6.15 3.41
N LYS A 43 -11.28 6.03 4.38
CA LYS A 43 -9.98 6.69 4.35
C LYS A 43 -8.97 5.83 3.60
N VAL A 44 -8.27 6.43 2.63
CA VAL A 44 -7.19 5.81 1.85
C VAL A 44 -5.85 6.31 2.39
N PHE A 45 -4.97 5.37 2.66
CA PHE A 45 -3.59 5.60 3.05
C PHE A 45 -2.68 5.17 1.92
N SER A 46 -1.63 5.92 1.64
CA SER A 46 -0.69 5.59 0.59
C SER A 46 0.68 6.22 0.83
N GLY A 47 1.70 5.57 0.28
CA GLY A 47 3.07 6.06 0.42
C GLY A 47 4.04 5.35 -0.50
N GLN A 48 5.31 5.63 -0.26
CA GLN A 48 6.42 5.00 -0.94
C GLN A 48 7.23 4.13 0.03
N LEU A 49 7.82 3.07 -0.48
CA LEU A 49 8.81 2.31 0.28
C LEU A 49 10.08 3.17 0.41
N LEU A 50 10.71 3.08 1.56
CA LEU A 50 11.94 3.81 1.88
C LEU A 50 13.12 3.29 1.06
N ILE A 51 13.16 1.98 0.87
CA ILE A 51 14.16 1.22 0.13
C ILE A 51 13.45 0.12 -0.66
N ASP A 52 14.17 -0.56 -1.53
CA ASP A 52 13.70 -1.79 -2.15
C ASP A 52 13.34 -2.81 -1.05
N ALA A 53 12.38 -3.69 -1.32
CA ALA A 53 11.99 -4.71 -0.36
C ALA A 53 13.17 -5.66 -0.06
N SER A 54 13.46 -5.85 1.21
CA SER A 54 14.60 -6.66 1.66
C SER A 54 14.22 -8.14 1.73
N LEU A 55 14.96 -8.98 1.02
CA LEU A 55 14.87 -10.42 1.09
C LEU A 55 16.11 -11.00 1.75
N ASN A 56 15.96 -11.56 2.94
CA ASN A 56 17.02 -12.35 3.56
C ASN A 56 17.04 -13.75 2.93
N PRO A 57 18.06 -14.10 2.13
CA PRO A 57 18.15 -15.40 1.47
C PRO A 57 18.59 -16.53 2.43
N THR A 58 18.89 -16.23 3.69
CA THR A 58 19.26 -17.23 4.69
C THR A 58 18.02 -17.95 5.19
N LEU A 59 17.99 -19.26 5.01
CA LEU A 59 16.93 -20.12 5.53
C LEU A 59 16.92 -20.06 7.06
N GLN A 60 15.79 -19.66 7.63
CA GLN A 60 15.58 -19.59 9.07
C GLN A 60 15.33 -20.99 9.64
N SER A 61 15.46 -21.14 10.98
CA SER A 61 15.25 -22.42 11.68
C SER A 61 13.85 -23.02 11.48
N ASN A 62 12.86 -22.18 11.14
CA ASN A 62 11.49 -22.59 10.84
C ASN A 62 11.26 -22.92 9.35
N ASN A 63 12.33 -23.11 8.55
CA ASN A 63 12.26 -23.36 7.11
C ASN A 63 11.57 -22.25 6.30
N SER A 64 11.75 -21.00 6.67
CA SER A 64 11.26 -19.84 5.94
C SER A 64 12.36 -18.82 5.64
N TYR A 65 12.06 -17.88 4.75
CA TYR A 65 12.90 -16.74 4.41
C TYR A 65 12.20 -15.46 4.84
N THR A 66 12.93 -14.55 5.48
CA THR A 66 12.35 -13.26 5.88
C THR A 66 12.29 -12.30 4.71
N PHE A 67 11.12 -11.72 4.48
CA PHE A 67 10.86 -10.70 3.47
C PHE A 67 10.21 -9.49 4.13
N GLY A 68 10.86 -8.33 4.04
CA GLY A 68 10.43 -7.10 4.71
C GLY A 68 10.26 -5.93 3.75
N MET A 69 9.24 -5.13 4.01
CA MET A 69 8.94 -3.89 3.30
C MET A 69 8.65 -2.79 4.30
N ILE A 70 9.33 -1.66 4.16
CA ILE A 70 9.14 -0.49 5.01
C ILE A 70 8.96 0.77 4.15
N GLY A 71 8.05 1.64 4.52
CA GLY A 71 7.79 2.88 3.79
C GLY A 71 7.18 3.96 4.66
N PHE A 72 6.99 5.13 4.06
CA PHE A 72 6.35 6.28 4.71
C PHE A 72 5.06 6.66 4.01
N GLU A 73 4.09 7.11 4.80
CA GLU A 73 2.91 7.76 4.26
C GLU A 73 3.27 9.13 3.70
N ASN A 74 2.69 9.46 2.53
CA ASN A 74 3.03 10.68 1.80
C ASN A 74 2.67 11.97 2.55
N THR A 75 1.67 11.94 3.42
CA THR A 75 1.11 13.13 4.07
C THR A 75 1.53 13.30 5.52
N SER A 76 1.56 12.23 6.29
CA SER A 76 1.85 12.28 7.73
C SER A 76 3.28 11.89 8.09
N GLY A 77 3.97 11.19 7.18
CA GLY A 77 5.25 10.56 7.48
C GLY A 77 5.13 9.31 8.37
N TYR A 78 3.92 8.80 8.60
CA TYR A 78 3.71 7.57 9.34
C TYR A 78 4.36 6.38 8.62
N VAL A 79 4.81 5.43 9.40
CA VAL A 79 5.57 4.27 8.92
C VAL A 79 4.64 3.12 8.61
N PHE A 80 4.73 2.64 7.38
CA PHE A 80 4.15 1.39 6.92
C PHE A 80 5.19 0.29 6.96
N ASN A 81 4.84 -0.89 7.48
CA ASN A 81 5.73 -2.03 7.53
C ASN A 81 4.95 -3.34 7.32
N ILE A 82 5.45 -4.19 6.43
CA ILE A 82 5.01 -5.59 6.29
C ILE A 82 6.24 -6.48 6.39
N VAL A 83 6.13 -7.55 7.18
CA VAL A 83 7.11 -8.63 7.25
C VAL A 83 6.40 -9.94 6.94
N LEU A 84 6.98 -10.75 6.05
CA LEU A 84 6.46 -12.06 5.69
C LEU A 84 7.56 -13.12 5.84
N SER A 85 7.16 -14.30 6.30
CA SER A 85 7.97 -15.51 6.25
C SER A 85 7.63 -16.30 4.98
N LEU A 86 8.46 -16.15 3.96
CA LEU A 86 8.27 -16.84 2.68
C LEU A 86 8.70 -18.29 2.77
N LEU A 87 7.96 -19.19 2.15
CA LEU A 87 8.29 -20.63 2.08
C LEU A 87 9.21 -20.96 0.91
N ASP A 88 9.38 -20.06 -0.04
CA ASP A 88 10.34 -20.19 -1.15
C ASP A 88 10.77 -18.80 -1.67
N LEU A 89 11.87 -18.79 -2.44
CA LEU A 89 12.44 -17.57 -3.04
C LEU A 89 11.89 -17.25 -4.43
N ASN A 90 10.93 -18.03 -4.92
CA ASN A 90 10.40 -17.91 -6.28
C ASN A 90 9.19 -16.99 -6.36
N PHE A 91 8.71 -16.47 -5.22
CA PHE A 91 7.53 -15.60 -5.13
C PHE A 91 6.32 -16.16 -5.89
N THR A 92 6.13 -17.48 -5.81
CA THR A 92 4.96 -18.11 -6.39
C THR A 92 3.69 -17.56 -5.72
N ALA A 93 2.59 -17.49 -6.46
CA ALA A 93 1.33 -16.98 -5.93
C ALA A 93 0.88 -17.81 -4.71
N LYS A 94 1.08 -17.24 -3.52
CA LYS A 94 0.77 -17.86 -2.22
C LYS A 94 0.09 -16.86 -1.33
N THR A 95 -0.67 -17.42 -0.38
CA THR A 95 -1.37 -16.66 0.66
C THR A 95 -0.70 -16.94 2.00
N TYR A 96 -0.44 -15.88 2.75
CA TYR A 96 0.12 -15.87 4.08
C TYR A 96 -0.88 -15.23 5.04
N GLN A 97 -0.84 -15.60 6.32
CA GLN A 97 -1.76 -15.05 7.34
C GLN A 97 -0.99 -14.65 8.59
N SER A 98 -1.41 -13.54 9.22
CA SER A 98 -1.01 -13.18 10.58
C SER A 98 -2.16 -13.45 11.57
N GLY A 99 -1.90 -13.33 12.86
CA GLY A 99 -2.92 -13.47 13.90
C GLY A 99 -3.36 -14.91 14.19
N ILE A 100 -2.72 -15.92 13.58
CA ILE A 100 -3.02 -17.33 13.85
C ILE A 100 -2.02 -17.87 14.86
N ASN A 101 -2.52 -18.31 16.01
CA ASN A 101 -1.70 -18.95 17.04
C ASN A 101 -1.06 -20.25 16.52
N GLY A 102 0.21 -20.43 16.78
CA GLY A 102 0.91 -21.71 16.58
C GLY A 102 1.65 -21.86 15.25
N ASN A 103 1.78 -20.81 14.45
CA ASN A 103 2.71 -20.79 13.33
C ASN A 103 4.03 -20.14 13.74
N ASP A 104 5.15 -20.86 13.54
CA ASP A 104 6.50 -20.35 13.74
C ASP A 104 6.90 -19.27 12.70
N TYR A 105 5.96 -18.88 11.82
CA TYR A 105 6.19 -17.94 10.73
C TYR A 105 5.74 -16.54 11.12
N LEU A 106 6.65 -15.59 11.06
CA LEU A 106 6.32 -14.18 11.27
C LEU A 106 5.66 -13.59 10.03
N ASN A 107 4.35 -13.35 10.11
CA ASN A 107 3.62 -12.53 9.14
C ASN A 107 2.99 -11.38 9.89
N ALA A 108 3.37 -10.15 9.56
CA ALA A 108 2.97 -8.98 10.31
C ALA A 108 2.72 -7.76 9.43
N PHE A 109 1.79 -6.94 9.87
CA PHE A 109 1.52 -5.60 9.37
C PHE A 109 1.59 -4.62 10.53
N TYR A 110 2.31 -3.52 10.34
CA TYR A 110 2.39 -2.41 11.27
C TYR A 110 2.21 -1.10 10.52
N TYR A 111 1.46 -0.20 11.13
CA TYR A 111 1.38 1.19 10.72
C TYR A 111 1.50 2.04 11.98
N SER A 112 2.52 2.90 12.06
CA SER A 112 2.92 3.59 13.28
C SER A 112 3.35 5.03 13.01
N GLU A 113 3.32 5.87 14.04
CA GLU A 113 3.71 7.29 13.93
C GLU A 113 5.20 7.49 13.64
N SER A 114 6.05 6.53 14.01
CA SER A 114 7.47 6.56 13.70
C SER A 114 8.10 5.17 13.73
N VAL A 115 9.30 5.04 13.16
CA VAL A 115 10.09 3.79 13.20
C VAL A 115 10.44 3.38 14.64
N ALA A 116 10.61 4.34 15.53
CA ALA A 116 10.96 4.12 16.93
C ALA A 116 9.75 3.97 17.85
N SER A 117 8.53 4.24 17.34
CA SER A 117 7.32 4.11 18.13
C SER A 117 6.95 2.66 18.32
N ILE A 118 6.82 2.24 19.57
CA ILE A 118 6.22 0.97 19.95
C ILE A 118 4.68 1.05 19.92
N ASP A 119 4.12 2.26 19.89
CA ASP A 119 2.70 2.52 19.82
C ASP A 119 2.26 2.50 18.35
N ASN A 120 1.94 1.30 17.87
CA ASN A 120 1.40 1.15 16.52
C ASN A 120 -0.02 1.74 16.46
N VAL A 121 -0.29 2.53 15.43
CA VAL A 121 -1.66 2.99 15.14
C VAL A 121 -2.52 1.79 14.75
N TYR A 122 -1.98 0.93 13.85
CA TYR A 122 -2.58 -0.34 13.47
C TYR A 122 -1.55 -1.45 13.53
N LYS A 123 -1.91 -2.61 14.07
CA LYS A 123 -1.04 -3.79 14.06
C LYS A 123 -1.82 -5.07 13.78
N SER A 124 -1.21 -6.00 13.09
CA SER A 124 -1.62 -7.39 12.98
C SER A 124 -0.37 -8.25 12.91
N SER A 125 -0.20 -9.18 13.85
CA SER A 125 0.97 -10.04 13.94
C SER A 125 0.57 -11.39 14.50
N ASN A 126 1.27 -12.44 14.10
CA ASN A 126 1.11 -13.77 14.68
C ASN A 126 1.92 -13.97 15.99
N LEU A 127 2.71 -12.99 16.39
CA LEU A 127 3.37 -13.00 17.71
C LEU A 127 2.39 -12.64 18.84
N ASP A 128 1.32 -11.90 18.52
CA ASP A 128 0.25 -11.57 19.46
C ASP A 128 -1.02 -12.31 19.03
N PRO A 129 -1.75 -12.99 19.93
CA PRO A 129 -3.08 -13.49 19.62
C PRO A 129 -3.96 -12.29 19.26
N GLY A 130 -4.37 -12.21 18.02
CA GLY A 130 -5.06 -11.03 17.51
C GLY A 130 -5.72 -11.23 16.17
N PRO A 131 -6.17 -10.15 15.56
CA PRO A 131 -6.92 -10.21 14.31
C PRO A 131 -6.08 -10.73 13.16
N ALA A 132 -6.71 -11.53 12.31
CA ALA A 132 -6.06 -12.11 11.16
C ALA A 132 -6.00 -11.12 9.99
N MET A 133 -4.81 -10.94 9.43
CA MET A 133 -4.57 -10.29 8.15
C MET A 133 -4.08 -11.33 7.15
N THR A 134 -4.58 -11.24 5.93
CA THR A 134 -4.22 -12.11 4.82
C THR A 134 -3.37 -11.34 3.82
N TYR A 135 -2.27 -11.93 3.37
CA TYR A 135 -1.36 -11.39 2.37
C TYR A 135 -1.29 -12.37 1.19
N THR A 136 -1.44 -11.88 -0.02
CA THR A 136 -1.39 -12.73 -1.22
C THR A 136 -0.40 -12.13 -2.21
N ILE A 137 0.62 -12.91 -2.60
CA ILE A 137 1.48 -12.58 -3.72
C ILE A 137 0.65 -12.77 -4.99
N THR A 138 0.36 -11.69 -5.70
CA THR A 138 -0.51 -11.69 -6.88
C THR A 138 0.26 -11.64 -8.18
N ALA A 139 1.50 -11.13 -8.17
CA ALA A 139 2.38 -11.11 -9.33
C ALA A 139 3.85 -11.04 -8.92
N TYR A 140 4.71 -11.63 -9.73
CA TYR A 140 6.17 -11.46 -9.67
C TYR A 140 6.75 -11.37 -11.08
N ASP A 141 7.45 -10.27 -11.35
CA ASP A 141 8.22 -10.05 -12.57
C ASP A 141 9.69 -10.39 -12.29
N ALA A 142 10.09 -11.61 -12.63
CA ALA A 142 11.44 -12.09 -12.37
C ALA A 142 12.54 -11.35 -13.17
N ALA A 143 12.19 -10.73 -14.31
CA ALA A 143 13.14 -9.98 -15.11
C ALA A 143 13.51 -8.63 -14.49
N LYS A 144 12.61 -8.09 -13.66
CA LYS A 144 12.78 -6.79 -12.99
C LYS A 144 12.93 -6.91 -11.48
N ASP A 145 12.81 -8.12 -10.93
CA ASP A 145 12.71 -8.38 -9.49
C ASP A 145 11.62 -7.53 -8.81
N ILE A 146 10.42 -7.49 -9.41
CA ILE A 146 9.28 -6.74 -8.88
C ILE A 146 8.19 -7.69 -8.43
N VAL A 147 7.78 -7.58 -7.16
CA VAL A 147 6.67 -8.33 -6.58
C VAL A 147 5.47 -7.41 -6.32
N THR A 148 4.27 -7.94 -6.51
CA THR A 148 3.02 -7.30 -6.09
C THR A 148 2.32 -8.19 -5.07
N ILE A 149 1.98 -7.60 -3.92
CA ILE A 149 1.28 -8.25 -2.83
C ILE A 149 0.01 -7.47 -2.55
N THR A 150 -1.12 -8.16 -2.42
CA THR A 150 -2.36 -7.60 -1.88
C THR A 150 -2.55 -8.07 -0.45
N PHE A 151 -3.19 -7.25 0.38
CA PHE A 151 -3.47 -7.61 1.76
C PHE A 151 -4.80 -7.03 2.23
N SER A 152 -5.45 -7.76 3.15
CA SER A 152 -6.69 -7.33 3.79
C SER A 152 -6.94 -8.16 5.05
N GLY A 153 -7.79 -7.66 5.92
CA GLY A 153 -8.14 -8.35 7.16
C GLY A 153 -8.42 -7.37 8.28
N GLN A 154 -8.16 -7.79 9.50
CA GLN A 154 -8.32 -6.96 10.68
C GLN A 154 -6.97 -6.55 11.26
N ALA A 155 -6.89 -5.32 11.73
CA ALA A 155 -5.78 -4.81 12.52
C ALA A 155 -6.27 -4.27 13.86
N GLN A 156 -5.42 -4.35 14.88
CA GLN A 156 -5.69 -3.84 16.21
C GLN A 156 -5.19 -2.41 16.33
N LEU A 157 -5.98 -1.53 16.94
CA LEU A 157 -5.57 -0.19 17.34
C LEU A 157 -4.87 -0.22 18.72
N ALA A 158 -4.21 0.88 19.07
CA ALA A 158 -3.54 1.04 20.35
C ALA A 158 -4.48 0.87 21.56
N ASN A 159 -5.77 1.21 21.42
CA ASN A 159 -6.79 1.02 22.47
C ASN A 159 -7.34 -0.42 22.56
N GLY A 160 -6.81 -1.35 21.77
CA GLY A 160 -7.22 -2.76 21.75
C GLY A 160 -8.41 -3.08 20.85
N SER A 161 -9.11 -2.09 20.29
CA SER A 161 -10.21 -2.34 19.34
C SER A 161 -9.69 -2.79 17.96
N PHE A 162 -10.58 -3.33 17.14
CA PHE A 162 -10.23 -3.86 15.82
C PHE A 162 -10.86 -3.03 14.71
N ILE A 163 -10.13 -2.88 13.62
CA ILE A 163 -10.59 -2.24 12.39
C ILE A 163 -10.37 -3.17 11.19
N ASN A 164 -11.12 -2.91 10.12
CA ASN A 164 -10.94 -3.63 8.86
C ASN A 164 -10.03 -2.83 7.92
N ILE A 165 -8.95 -3.49 7.51
CA ILE A 165 -8.08 -3.03 6.43
C ILE A 165 -8.51 -3.71 5.14
N THR A 166 -8.74 -2.93 4.09
CA THR A 166 -9.19 -3.41 2.78
C THR A 166 -8.37 -2.79 1.66
N LYS A 167 -8.45 -3.40 0.47
CA LYS A 167 -7.77 -2.89 -0.74
C LYS A 167 -6.27 -2.64 -0.55
N GLY A 168 -5.65 -3.38 0.39
CA GLY A 168 -4.22 -3.29 0.62
C GLY A 168 -3.45 -3.78 -0.61
N LYS A 169 -2.46 -3.01 -1.03
CA LYS A 169 -1.55 -3.35 -2.12
C LYS A 169 -0.19 -2.75 -1.88
N VAL A 170 0.84 -3.53 -2.16
CA VAL A 170 2.22 -3.05 -2.26
C VAL A 170 2.84 -3.60 -3.54
N THR A 171 3.59 -2.77 -4.25
CA THR A 171 4.41 -3.16 -5.39
C THR A 171 5.84 -2.75 -5.08
N ALA A 172 6.73 -3.73 -4.96
CA ALA A 172 8.07 -3.52 -4.48
C ALA A 172 9.10 -4.13 -5.44
N LYS A 173 10.20 -3.42 -5.69
CA LYS A 173 11.42 -4.01 -6.20
C LYS A 173 12.11 -4.76 -5.06
N ILE A 174 12.76 -5.87 -5.36
CA ILE A 174 13.41 -6.72 -4.37
C ILE A 174 14.91 -6.46 -4.40
N GLU A 175 15.47 -6.20 -3.22
CA GLU A 175 16.91 -6.25 -2.96
C GLU A 175 17.27 -7.65 -2.45
N ARG A 176 18.26 -8.28 -3.11
CA ARG A 176 18.76 -9.63 -2.78
C ARG A 176 20.18 -9.58 -2.23
#